data_605366b33483ce0f97118ee32718856c
#
_entry.id   605366b33483ce0f97118ee32718856c
#
_cell.length_a   1.000
_cell.length_b   1.000
_cell.length_c   1.000
_cell.angle_alpha   90.00
_cell.angle_beta   90.00
_cell.angle_gamma   90.00
#
_symmetry.space_group_name_H-M   'P 1'
#
loop_
_entity.id
_entity.type
_entity.pdbx_description
1 polymer ?
#
loop_
_entity_poly.entity_id
_entity_poly.type
_entity_poly.pdbx_seq_one_letter_code
_entity_poly.pdbx_strand_id
1 'polypeptide(L)'
;MGRLLGHGVRFGVVTDVMAAGEGIETMLSVRSALPDLSMVAALSANHLAALLFRVTLRRLYVVRDDDPPGDFAVATLTQRAQAAGIEVLTLSPALGDFNEDLRHLGVDHLRAALRLQLAAQDVPRFLNSMDGPGSE
;
A
#
# COMPACT_ATOMS: atom_id res chain seq x y z
N MET A 1 1.46 -9.46 -20.32
CA MET A 1 1.36 -9.58 -19.80
C MET A 1 1.95 -9.90 -18.95
N GLY A 2 2.21 -9.83 -18.50
CA GLY A 2 2.74 -10.10 -17.51
C GLY A 2 3.16 -11.04 -17.23
N ARG A 3 3.55 -11.29 -16.82
CA ARG A 3 4.04 -12.14 -16.55
C ARG A 3 3.78 -12.61 -15.38
N LEU A 4 4.00 -13.60 -15.03
CA LEU A 4 3.53 -14.24 -13.93
C LEU A 4 4.24 -13.94 -12.71
N LEU A 5 5.50 -13.87 -12.68
CA LEU A 5 6.23 -13.46 -11.54
C LEU A 5 6.07 -12.01 -11.35
N GLY A 6 5.84 -11.58 -10.15
CA GLY A 6 5.60 -10.20 -9.86
C GLY A 6 4.29 -9.70 -10.38
N HIS A 7 3.43 -10.63 -10.78
CA HIS A 7 2.18 -10.29 -11.29
C HIS A 7 1.27 -9.78 -10.24
N GLY A 8 0.26 -9.14 -10.61
CA GLY A 8 -0.74 -8.60 -9.73
C GLY A 8 -1.50 -7.54 -10.48
N VAL A 9 -2.50 -6.98 -9.82
CA VAL A 9 -3.28 -5.87 -10.40
C VAL A 9 -2.59 -4.58 -9.98
N ARG A 10 -2.20 -3.79 -10.98
CA ARG A 10 -1.48 -2.55 -10.72
C ARG A 10 -2.38 -1.36 -10.89
N PHE A 11 -2.20 -0.36 -10.04
CA PHE A 11 -2.95 0.88 -10.08
C PHE A 11 -1.95 2.03 -10.09
N GLY A 12 -2.11 2.93 -11.04
CA GLY A 12 -1.26 4.11 -11.14
C GLY A 12 0.07 3.83 -11.80
N VAL A 13 0.86 4.88 -11.92
CA VAL A 13 2.17 4.81 -12.56
C VAL A 13 3.23 4.62 -11.49
N VAL A 14 4.09 3.62 -11.65
CA VAL A 14 5.13 3.35 -10.67
C VAL A 14 6.16 4.46 -10.68
N THR A 15 6.44 4.99 -9.49
CA THR A 15 7.47 6.00 -9.31
C THR A 15 8.48 5.46 -8.31
N ASP A 16 9.05 6.33 -7.48
CA ASP A 16 10.00 5.91 -6.46
C ASP A 16 9.31 5.44 -5.18
N VAL A 17 7.99 5.58 -5.07
CA VAL A 17 7.21 5.15 -3.91
C VAL A 17 6.01 4.37 -4.39
N MET A 18 5.75 3.23 -3.77
CA MET A 18 4.53 2.47 -4.09
C MET A 18 4.04 1.71 -2.88
N ALA A 19 2.80 1.25 -2.95
CA ALA A 19 2.21 0.38 -1.94
C ALA A 19 1.92 -0.98 -2.55
N ALA A 20 2.03 -2.02 -1.74
CA ALA A 20 1.74 -3.37 -2.16
C ALA A 20 0.97 -4.09 -1.06
N GLY A 21 0.01 -4.90 -1.45
CA GLY A 21 -0.76 -5.71 -0.53
C GLY A 21 -1.30 -6.93 -1.23
N GLU A 22 -1.92 -7.80 -0.47
CA GLU A 22 -2.37 -9.07 -0.99
C GLU A 22 -3.67 -8.95 -1.77
N GLY A 23 -4.71 -8.39 -1.16
CA GLY A 23 -6.05 -8.44 -1.70
C GLY A 23 -6.42 -7.21 -2.49
N ILE A 24 -7.19 -7.42 -3.58
CA ILE A 24 -7.57 -6.32 -4.43
C ILE A 24 -8.54 -5.36 -3.73
N GLU A 25 -9.47 -5.90 -2.92
CA GLU A 25 -10.43 -5.04 -2.22
C GLU A 25 -9.74 -4.16 -1.20
N THR A 26 -8.77 -4.71 -0.48
CA THR A 26 -7.97 -3.94 0.46
C THR A 26 -7.22 -2.83 -0.26
N MET A 27 -6.59 -3.15 -1.38
CA MET A 27 -5.82 -2.14 -2.11
C MET A 27 -6.72 -1.07 -2.73
N LEU A 28 -7.91 -1.45 -3.19
CA LEU A 28 -8.86 -0.46 -3.69
C LEU A 28 -9.32 0.48 -2.58
N SER A 29 -9.46 -0.05 -1.37
CA SER A 29 -9.84 0.78 -0.23
C SER A 29 -8.75 1.80 0.10
N VAL A 30 -7.49 1.37 0.10
CA VAL A 30 -6.38 2.29 0.33
C VAL A 30 -6.31 3.31 -0.81
N ARG A 31 -6.56 2.88 -2.04
CA ARG A 31 -6.55 3.78 -3.19
C ARG A 31 -7.63 4.87 -3.07
N SER A 32 -8.77 4.54 -2.47
CA SER A 32 -9.81 5.55 -2.23
C SER A 32 -9.27 6.71 -1.40
N ALA A 33 -8.36 6.43 -0.48
CA ALA A 33 -7.77 7.44 0.38
C ALA A 33 -6.51 8.06 -0.23
N LEU A 34 -5.79 7.31 -1.05
CA LEU A 34 -4.49 7.72 -1.59
C LEU A 34 -4.47 7.46 -3.10
N PRO A 35 -5.28 8.19 -3.88
CA PRO A 35 -5.45 7.88 -5.30
C PRO A 35 -4.21 8.14 -6.15
N ASP A 36 -3.28 8.95 -5.66
CA ASP A 36 -2.08 9.28 -6.43
C ASP A 36 -0.91 8.37 -6.13
N LEU A 37 -1.03 7.49 -5.14
CA LEU A 37 0.02 6.54 -4.80
C LEU A 37 -0.10 5.32 -5.70
N SER A 38 0.98 4.95 -6.37
CA SER A 38 0.93 3.75 -7.21
C SER A 38 0.87 2.52 -6.30
N MET A 39 0.14 1.50 -6.77
CA MET A 39 -0.15 0.34 -5.94
C MET A 39 -0.16 -0.93 -6.75
N VAL A 40 0.04 -2.05 -6.06
CA VAL A 40 -0.13 -3.37 -6.65
C VAL A 40 -0.84 -4.27 -5.65
N ALA A 41 -1.87 -4.99 -6.14
CA ALA A 41 -2.51 -6.06 -5.39
C ALA A 41 -1.93 -7.36 -5.90
N ALA A 42 -1.24 -8.09 -5.03
CA ALA A 42 -0.50 -9.28 -5.44
C ALA A 42 -1.38 -10.50 -5.64
N LEU A 43 -2.57 -10.49 -5.04
CA LEU A 43 -3.63 -11.48 -5.19
C LEU A 43 -3.42 -12.75 -4.37
N SER A 44 -2.27 -12.93 -3.76
CA SER A 44 -2.05 -14.01 -2.81
C SER A 44 -0.86 -13.67 -1.93
N ALA A 45 -0.78 -14.34 -0.78
CA ALA A 45 0.34 -14.14 0.13
C ALA A 45 1.66 -14.55 -0.53
N ASN A 46 1.65 -15.67 -1.27
CA ASN A 46 2.86 -16.13 -1.93
C ASN A 46 3.34 -15.14 -2.98
N HIS A 47 2.43 -14.57 -3.76
CA HIS A 47 2.81 -13.59 -4.77
C HIS A 47 3.29 -12.30 -4.12
N LEU A 48 2.69 -11.91 -2.99
CA LEU A 48 3.15 -10.74 -2.27
C LEU A 48 4.58 -10.92 -1.79
N ALA A 49 4.88 -12.07 -1.19
CA ALA A 49 6.23 -12.36 -0.71
C ALA A 49 7.25 -12.38 -1.83
N ALA A 50 6.81 -12.71 -3.05
CA ALA A 50 7.69 -12.83 -4.21
C ALA A 50 7.69 -11.61 -5.11
N LEU A 51 7.10 -10.50 -4.68
CA LEU A 51 6.97 -9.30 -5.49
C LEU A 51 8.33 -8.82 -5.99
N LEU A 52 8.38 -8.38 -7.24
CA LEU A 52 9.61 -7.86 -7.83
C LEU A 52 9.62 -6.34 -7.72
N PHE A 53 10.81 -5.79 -7.52
CA PHE A 53 10.97 -4.36 -7.33
C PHE A 53 11.66 -3.73 -8.53
N ARG A 54 11.19 -2.52 -8.91
CA ARG A 54 11.91 -1.74 -9.90
C ARG A 54 13.15 -1.14 -9.25
N VAL A 55 14.19 -0.94 -10.06
CA VAL A 55 15.43 -0.38 -9.53
C VAL A 55 15.27 1.04 -9.03
N THR A 56 14.22 1.74 -9.48
CA THR A 56 13.97 3.12 -9.04
C THR A 56 13.18 3.19 -7.75
N LEU A 57 12.68 2.07 -7.24
CA LEU A 57 11.85 2.09 -6.04
C LEU A 57 12.70 2.41 -4.82
N ARG A 58 12.28 3.41 -4.06
CA ARG A 58 13.00 3.86 -2.87
C ARG A 58 12.25 3.59 -1.60
N ARG A 59 10.91 3.61 -1.65
CA ARG A 59 10.09 3.37 -0.46
C ARG A 59 8.90 2.52 -0.83
N LEU A 60 8.65 1.51 -0.01
CA LEU A 60 7.55 0.57 -0.20
C LEU A 60 6.66 0.61 1.02
N TYR A 61 5.37 0.86 0.79
CA TYR A 61 4.36 0.70 1.84
C TYR A 61 3.75 -0.68 1.68
N VAL A 62 3.88 -1.51 2.72
CA VAL A 62 3.29 -2.84 2.69
C VAL A 62 1.97 -2.76 3.44
N VAL A 63 0.89 -3.03 2.72
CA VAL A 63 -0.46 -2.95 3.27
C VAL A 63 -0.80 -4.28 3.91
N ARG A 64 -1.10 -4.24 5.20
CA ARG A 64 -1.26 -5.42 6.00
C ARG A 64 -2.73 -5.75 6.18
N ASP A 65 -3.07 -7.04 6.03
CA ASP A 65 -4.34 -7.58 6.47
C ASP A 65 -4.10 -8.34 7.77
N ASP A 66 -5.14 -8.46 8.56
CA ASP A 66 -4.98 -9.10 9.87
C ASP A 66 -5.21 -10.60 9.76
N ASP A 67 -4.25 -11.30 9.17
CA ASP A 67 -4.30 -12.76 9.07
C ASP A 67 -2.87 -13.33 9.08
N PRO A 68 -2.70 -14.58 9.57
CA PRO A 68 -1.36 -15.17 9.72
C PRO A 68 -0.59 -15.35 8.40
N PRO A 69 -1.20 -15.84 7.30
CA PRO A 69 -0.45 -15.94 6.05
C PRO A 69 0.01 -14.58 5.53
N GLY A 70 -0.83 -13.56 5.73
CA GLY A 70 -0.47 -12.20 5.34
C GLY A 70 0.71 -11.69 6.16
N ASP A 71 0.74 -11.99 7.45
CA ASP A 71 1.84 -11.55 8.30
C ASP A 71 3.16 -12.13 7.85
N PHE A 72 3.18 -13.40 7.47
CA PHE A 72 4.39 -14.04 6.99
C PHE A 72 4.86 -13.40 5.68
N ALA A 73 3.91 -13.17 4.77
CA ALA A 73 4.23 -12.54 3.49
C ALA A 73 4.78 -11.14 3.68
N VAL A 74 4.19 -10.36 4.58
CA VAL A 74 4.66 -9.01 4.90
C VAL A 74 6.09 -9.06 5.43
N ALA A 75 6.37 -9.99 6.34
CA ALA A 75 7.71 -10.09 6.90
C ALA A 75 8.74 -10.47 5.83
N THR A 76 8.40 -11.40 4.97
CA THR A 76 9.29 -11.83 3.90
C THR A 76 9.55 -10.69 2.93
N LEU A 77 8.50 -10.02 2.50
CA LEU A 77 8.63 -8.90 1.57
C LEU A 77 9.45 -7.77 2.18
N THR A 78 9.21 -7.48 3.46
CA THR A 78 9.96 -6.44 4.16
C THR A 78 11.45 -6.76 4.18
N GLN A 79 11.81 -8.00 4.50
CA GLN A 79 13.21 -8.39 4.52
C GLN A 79 13.86 -8.27 3.15
N ARG A 80 13.15 -8.70 2.11
CA ARG A 80 13.69 -8.63 0.76
C ARG A 80 13.87 -7.19 0.31
N ALA A 81 12.90 -6.34 0.61
CA ALA A 81 12.99 -4.94 0.21
C ALA A 81 14.12 -4.23 0.94
N GLN A 82 14.25 -4.47 2.24
CA GLN A 82 15.32 -3.85 3.02
C GLN A 82 16.68 -4.31 2.52
N ALA A 83 16.81 -5.58 2.16
CA ALA A 83 18.05 -6.09 1.59
C ALA A 83 18.39 -5.42 0.26
N ALA A 84 17.39 -4.94 -0.46
CA ALA A 84 17.57 -4.23 -1.72
C ALA A 84 17.77 -2.72 -1.52
N GLY A 85 17.84 -2.25 -0.28
CA GLY A 85 18.05 -0.83 -0.02
C GLY A 85 16.79 -0.01 -0.07
N ILE A 86 15.63 -0.63 -0.01
CA ILE A 86 14.35 0.05 -0.08
C ILE A 86 13.83 0.29 1.33
N GLU A 87 13.40 1.51 1.61
CA GLU A 87 12.76 1.82 2.88
C GLU A 87 11.37 1.19 2.91
N VAL A 88 11.00 0.52 4.01
CA VAL A 88 9.73 -0.17 4.11
C VAL A 88 8.95 0.37 5.29
N LEU A 89 7.69 0.71 5.04
CA LEU A 89 6.76 1.11 6.08
C LEU A 89 5.51 0.24 5.94
N THR A 90 4.93 -0.15 7.05
CA THR A 90 3.74 -0.99 7.05
C THR A 90 2.52 -0.13 7.31
N LEU A 91 1.47 -0.33 6.52
CA LEU A 91 0.18 0.32 6.73
C LEU A 91 -0.76 -0.72 7.34
N SER A 92 -1.27 -0.41 8.53
CA SER A 92 -2.12 -1.34 9.27
C SER A 92 -3.52 -0.77 9.46
N PRO A 93 -4.56 -1.58 9.29
CA PRO A 93 -5.93 -1.13 9.48
C PRO A 93 -6.28 -1.04 10.96
N ALA A 94 -7.32 -0.27 11.27
CA ALA A 94 -7.85 -0.17 12.62
C ALA A 94 -8.74 -1.36 12.94
N LEU A 95 -9.50 -1.82 11.96
CA LEU A 95 -10.37 -2.99 12.10
C LEU A 95 -9.64 -4.20 11.50
N GLY A 96 -10.33 -5.10 10.86
CA GLY A 96 -9.68 -6.30 10.33
C GLY A 96 -8.84 -6.05 9.09
N ASP A 97 -9.37 -5.22 8.19
CA ASP A 97 -8.65 -4.82 6.98
C ASP A 97 -9.11 -3.44 6.56
N PHE A 98 -8.47 -2.87 5.55
CA PHE A 98 -8.79 -1.51 5.13
C PHE A 98 -10.17 -1.42 4.46
N ASN A 99 -10.67 -2.49 3.88
CA ASN A 99 -12.02 -2.49 3.35
C ASN A 99 -13.04 -2.33 4.48
N GLU A 100 -12.82 -2.99 5.61
CA GLU A 100 -13.63 -2.82 6.80
C GLU A 100 -13.56 -1.38 7.32
N ASP A 101 -12.35 -0.84 7.38
CA ASP A 101 -12.17 0.53 7.84
C ASP A 101 -12.96 1.50 6.96
N LEU A 102 -12.85 1.35 5.64
CA LEU A 102 -13.54 2.23 4.73
C LEU A 102 -15.06 2.12 4.88
N ARG A 103 -15.56 0.89 4.98
CA ARG A 103 -17.00 0.67 5.08
C ARG A 103 -17.59 1.17 6.38
N HIS A 104 -16.87 1.04 7.47
CA HIS A 104 -17.42 1.37 8.79
C HIS A 104 -17.03 2.75 9.28
N LEU A 105 -15.89 3.26 8.88
CA LEU A 105 -15.38 4.53 9.41
C LEU A 105 -15.37 5.65 8.38
N GLY A 106 -15.45 5.31 7.09
CA GLY A 106 -15.49 6.30 6.02
C GLY A 106 -14.13 6.72 5.54
N VAL A 107 -14.10 7.36 4.36
CA VAL A 107 -12.85 7.71 3.71
C VAL A 107 -12.10 8.81 4.47
N ASP A 108 -12.81 9.74 5.09
CA ASP A 108 -12.13 10.81 5.83
C ASP A 108 -11.39 10.27 7.03
N HIS A 109 -11.99 9.32 7.75
CA HIS A 109 -11.34 8.69 8.87
C HIS A 109 -10.13 7.87 8.40
N LEU A 110 -10.31 7.16 7.29
CA LEU A 110 -9.22 6.36 6.72
C LEU A 110 -8.06 7.25 6.33
N ARG A 111 -8.32 8.39 5.69
CA ARG A 111 -7.26 9.33 5.31
C ARG A 111 -6.53 9.87 6.55
N ALA A 112 -7.28 10.18 7.61
CA ALA A 112 -6.66 10.66 8.84
C ALA A 112 -5.76 9.59 9.46
N ALA A 113 -6.21 8.34 9.47
CA ALA A 113 -5.43 7.25 10.02
C ALA A 113 -4.18 6.99 9.20
N LEU A 114 -4.28 7.05 7.88
CA LEU A 114 -3.12 6.83 7.01
C LEU A 114 -2.12 7.97 7.11
N ARG A 115 -2.61 9.20 7.34
CA ARG A 115 -1.71 10.34 7.53
C ARG A 115 -0.69 10.08 8.63
N LEU A 116 -1.11 9.40 9.68
CA LEU A 116 -0.22 9.10 10.80
C LEU A 116 0.77 7.98 10.48
N GLN A 117 0.51 7.20 9.45
CA GLN A 117 1.35 6.05 9.10
C GLN A 117 2.29 6.32 7.94
N LEU A 118 2.02 7.34 7.14
CA LEU A 118 2.88 7.68 6.02
C LEU A 118 4.14 8.38 6.50
N ALA A 119 5.22 8.23 5.74
CA ALA A 119 6.41 9.04 5.95
C ALA A 119 6.04 10.51 5.79
N ALA A 120 6.67 11.37 6.58
CA ALA A 120 6.29 12.78 6.62
C ALA A 120 6.32 13.43 5.23
N GLN A 121 7.33 13.10 4.44
CA GLN A 121 7.47 13.70 3.11
C GLN A 121 6.41 13.21 2.13
N ASP A 122 5.74 12.11 2.43
CA ASP A 122 4.71 11.56 1.55
C ASP A 122 3.33 12.13 1.84
N VAL A 123 3.13 12.72 3.03
CA VAL A 123 1.82 13.26 3.37
C VAL A 123 1.38 14.34 2.38
N PRO A 124 2.19 15.39 2.11
CA PRO A 124 1.76 16.37 1.11
C PRO A 124 1.71 15.80 -0.29
N ARG A 125 2.50 14.76 -0.55
CA ARG A 125 2.58 14.18 -1.88
C ARG A 125 1.33 13.38 -2.24
N PHE A 126 0.76 12.65 -1.29
CA PHE A 126 -0.31 11.71 -1.57
C PHE A 126 -1.64 12.06 -0.92
N LEU A 127 -1.67 12.97 0.05
CA LEU A 127 -2.89 13.36 0.72
C LEU A 127 -3.35 14.77 0.42
N ASN A 128 -2.41 15.70 0.27
CA ASN A 128 -2.80 17.09 0.08
C ASN A 128 -3.52 17.35 -1.23
N SER A 129 -3.23 16.56 -2.29
CA SER A 129 -3.90 16.77 -3.55
C SER A 129 -5.41 16.57 -3.43
N MET A 130 -5.85 15.70 -2.55
CA MET A 130 -7.28 15.49 -2.31
C MET A 130 -7.86 16.55 -1.40
N ASP A 131 -7.05 17.09 -0.51
CA ASP A 131 -7.52 18.09 0.43
C ASP A 131 -7.61 19.47 -0.19
N GLY A 132 -6.77 19.71 -1.19
CA GLY A 132 -6.53 21.06 -1.65
C GLY A 132 -7.78 21.84 -2.03
N PRO A 133 -8.49 21.44 -3.07
CA PRO A 133 -9.62 22.26 -3.51
C PRO A 133 -10.70 22.35 -2.48
N GLY A 134 -10.92 21.28 -1.78
CA GLY A 134 -11.98 21.24 -0.80
C GLY A 134 -11.69 22.07 0.40
N SER A 135 -10.44 22.36 0.64
CA SER A 135 -10.09 23.09 1.84
C SER A 135 -10.03 24.58 1.61
N GLU A 136 -10.25 24.97 0.36
CA GLU A 136 -10.16 26.34 0.11
C GLU A 136 -11.19 27.11 0.57
#